data_92a722a66da357983094917a2e1eee62
#
_entry.id   92a722a66da357983094917a2e1eee62
#
_cell.length_a   1.000
_cell.length_b   1.000
_cell.length_c   1.000
_cell.angle_alpha   90.00
_cell.angle_beta   90.00
_cell.angle_gamma   90.00
#
_symmetry.space_group_name_H-M   'P 1'
#
loop_
_entity.id
_entity.type
_entity.pdbx_description
1 polymer ?
#
loop_
_entity_poly.entity_id
_entity_poly.type
_entity_poly.pdbx_seq_one_letter_code
_entity_poly.pdbx_strand_id
1 'polypeptide(L)'
;MEDFFINAKNGIAMIWTSWISVLVWALGGFDLSVKVLVFLMLVDYITGLWVGYITKSVNSTRAYKGISKKVFILIIVSCSTVIEQLVPNVGIRNLVIIFYVATEILSVIENASKLGVPIPEKLKIALEQCKGDKCNSKDVDPKDVKPEKLKEKDFDKEIK
;
A
#
# COMPACT_ATOMS: atom_id res chain seq x y z
N MET A 1 23.23 -6.47 -42.20
CA MET A 1 22.04 -5.86 -41.57
C MET A 1 21.60 -6.65 -40.35
N GLU A 2 21.64 -7.97 -40.33
CA GLU A 2 21.23 -8.79 -39.18
C GLU A 2 22.11 -8.55 -37.97
N ASP A 3 23.44 -8.47 -38.11
CA ASP A 3 24.36 -8.21 -37.02
C ASP A 3 24.10 -6.86 -36.32
N PHE A 4 23.67 -5.85 -37.08
CA PHE A 4 23.32 -4.55 -36.49
C PHE A 4 22.07 -4.65 -35.62
N PHE A 5 21.05 -5.39 -36.03
CA PHE A 5 19.83 -5.59 -35.26
C PHE A 5 20.08 -6.46 -34.00
N ILE A 6 20.97 -7.45 -34.08
CA ILE A 6 21.37 -8.29 -32.95
C ILE A 6 22.12 -7.44 -31.91
N ASN A 7 23.08 -6.63 -32.35
CA ASN A 7 23.82 -5.74 -31.44
C ASN A 7 22.95 -4.67 -30.80
N ALA A 8 22.02 -4.09 -31.57
CA ALA A 8 21.05 -3.14 -31.02
C ALA A 8 20.12 -3.77 -29.98
N LYS A 9 19.61 -4.99 -30.22
CA LYS A 9 18.81 -5.75 -29.22
C LYS A 9 19.62 -6.04 -27.96
N ASN A 10 20.87 -6.46 -28.08
CA ASN A 10 21.74 -6.74 -26.96
C ASN A 10 22.04 -5.48 -26.15
N GLY A 11 22.28 -4.34 -26.80
CA GLY A 11 22.50 -3.06 -26.15
C GLY A 11 21.25 -2.60 -25.36
N ILE A 12 20.08 -2.70 -25.97
CA ILE A 12 18.81 -2.37 -25.28
C ILE A 12 18.58 -3.32 -24.09
N ALA A 13 18.81 -4.62 -24.25
CA ALA A 13 18.68 -5.60 -23.20
C ALA A 13 19.62 -5.31 -22.00
N MET A 14 20.85 -4.91 -22.27
CA MET A 14 21.83 -4.53 -21.23
C MET A 14 21.37 -3.30 -20.45
N ILE A 15 20.81 -2.30 -21.10
CA ILE A 15 20.27 -1.11 -20.41
C ILE A 15 19.11 -1.50 -19.49
N TRP A 16 18.16 -2.29 -19.98
CA TRP A 16 17.02 -2.73 -19.18
C TRP A 16 17.42 -3.60 -17.98
N THR A 17 18.38 -4.53 -18.18
CA THR A 17 18.88 -5.36 -17.08
C THR A 17 19.61 -4.54 -16.02
N SER A 18 20.35 -3.51 -16.41
CA SER A 18 21.01 -2.59 -15.47
C SER A 18 20.00 -1.85 -14.60
N TRP A 19 18.94 -1.30 -15.20
CA TRP A 19 17.88 -0.61 -14.45
C TRP A 19 17.15 -1.54 -13.47
N ILE A 20 16.83 -2.75 -13.91
CA ILE A 20 16.16 -3.76 -13.07
C ILE A 20 17.09 -4.15 -11.90
N SER A 21 18.40 -4.33 -12.15
CA SER A 21 19.35 -4.68 -11.10
C SER A 21 19.47 -3.59 -10.02
N VAL A 22 19.51 -2.32 -10.42
CA VAL A 22 19.53 -1.18 -9.48
C VAL A 22 18.24 -1.17 -8.65
N LEU A 23 17.09 -1.42 -9.28
CA LEU A 23 15.80 -1.43 -8.59
C LEU A 23 15.71 -2.59 -7.58
N VAL A 24 16.16 -3.78 -7.97
CA VAL A 24 16.23 -4.96 -7.08
C VAL A 24 17.19 -4.70 -5.90
N TRP A 25 18.34 -4.11 -6.17
CA TRP A 25 19.29 -3.73 -5.11
C TRP A 25 18.69 -2.71 -4.14
N ALA A 26 18.03 -1.68 -4.66
CA ALA A 26 17.39 -0.65 -3.84
C ALA A 26 16.29 -1.21 -2.93
N LEU A 27 15.58 -2.26 -3.36
CA LEU A 27 14.57 -2.97 -2.57
C LEU A 27 15.17 -3.93 -1.53
N GLY A 28 16.52 -4.09 -1.50
CA GLY A 28 17.19 -5.02 -0.59
C GLY A 28 17.13 -6.48 -1.05
N GLY A 29 16.96 -6.71 -2.35
CA GLY A 29 16.82 -8.01 -2.97
C GLY A 29 15.38 -8.33 -3.40
N PHE A 30 15.24 -9.37 -4.22
CA PHE A 30 13.95 -9.84 -4.72
C PHE A 30 13.53 -11.12 -3.97
N ASP A 31 13.38 -10.98 -2.66
CA ASP A 31 12.96 -12.04 -1.74
C ASP A 31 11.45 -12.33 -1.84
N LEU A 32 10.98 -13.34 -1.08
CA LEU A 32 9.58 -13.73 -1.09
C LEU A 32 8.65 -12.58 -0.69
N SER A 33 9.04 -11.78 0.29
CA SER A 33 8.24 -10.65 0.80
C SER A 33 7.99 -9.60 -0.28
N VAL A 34 9.04 -9.22 -1.02
CA VAL A 34 8.93 -8.27 -2.15
C VAL A 34 8.12 -8.89 -3.30
N LYS A 35 8.31 -10.19 -3.60
CA LYS A 35 7.53 -10.88 -4.64
C LYS A 35 6.04 -10.85 -4.33
N VAL A 36 5.64 -11.16 -3.09
CA VAL A 36 4.25 -11.12 -2.64
C VAL A 36 3.70 -9.70 -2.74
N LEU A 37 4.45 -8.69 -2.30
CA LEU A 37 4.03 -7.30 -2.40
C LEU A 37 3.77 -6.89 -3.85
N VAL A 38 4.73 -7.12 -4.76
CA VAL A 38 4.60 -6.77 -6.18
C VAL A 38 3.44 -7.51 -6.83
N PHE A 39 3.25 -8.80 -6.51
CA PHE A 39 2.13 -9.58 -7.00
C PHE A 39 0.79 -8.99 -6.56
N LEU A 40 0.63 -8.64 -5.27
CA LEU A 40 -0.59 -8.04 -4.75
C LEU A 40 -0.86 -6.67 -5.35
N MET A 41 0.16 -5.85 -5.55
CA MET A 41 0.04 -4.57 -6.25
C MET A 41 -0.50 -4.74 -7.67
N LEU A 42 -0.05 -5.78 -8.39
CA LEU A 42 -0.53 -6.09 -9.73
C LEU A 42 -1.99 -6.53 -9.69
N VAL A 43 -2.34 -7.45 -8.77
CA VAL A 43 -3.72 -7.94 -8.58
C VAL A 43 -4.67 -6.80 -8.23
N ASP A 44 -4.28 -5.93 -7.30
CA ASP A 44 -5.08 -4.76 -6.93
C ASP A 44 -5.30 -3.82 -8.12
N TYR A 45 -4.25 -3.56 -8.90
CA TYR A 45 -4.37 -2.71 -10.08
C TYR A 45 -5.33 -3.29 -11.13
N ILE A 46 -5.21 -4.60 -11.43
CA ILE A 46 -6.07 -5.29 -12.40
C ILE A 46 -7.52 -5.31 -11.90
N THR A 47 -7.75 -5.66 -10.64
CA THR A 47 -9.11 -5.70 -10.07
C THR A 47 -9.72 -4.30 -10.00
N GLY A 48 -8.93 -3.27 -9.69
CA GLY A 48 -9.37 -1.88 -9.70
C GLY A 48 -9.78 -1.38 -11.10
N LEU A 49 -9.02 -1.75 -12.14
CA LEU A 49 -9.39 -1.47 -13.53
C LEU A 49 -10.69 -2.19 -13.92
N TRP A 50 -10.83 -3.46 -13.52
CA TRP A 50 -12.04 -4.24 -13.79
C TRP A 50 -13.28 -3.62 -13.15
N VAL A 51 -13.19 -3.23 -11.89
CA VAL A 51 -14.26 -2.47 -11.20
C VAL A 51 -14.60 -1.20 -11.98
N GLY A 52 -13.58 -0.42 -12.36
CA GLY A 52 -13.77 0.81 -13.14
C GLY A 52 -14.49 0.57 -14.46
N TYR A 53 -14.17 -0.53 -15.15
CA TYR A 53 -14.79 -0.91 -16.42
C TYR A 53 -16.28 -1.27 -16.23
N ILE A 54 -16.61 -2.12 -15.24
CA ILE A 54 -17.99 -2.56 -14.97
C ILE A 54 -18.85 -1.38 -14.49
N THR A 55 -18.31 -0.51 -13.65
CA THR A 55 -19.04 0.65 -13.11
C THR A 55 -19.07 1.84 -14.07
N LYS A 56 -18.53 1.68 -15.30
CA LYS A 56 -18.39 2.75 -16.31
C LYS A 56 -17.71 4.02 -15.76
N SER A 57 -16.85 3.85 -14.75
CA SER A 57 -16.16 4.95 -14.06
C SER A 57 -14.67 5.00 -14.37
N VAL A 58 -14.25 4.40 -15.49
CA VAL A 58 -12.84 4.44 -15.93
C VAL A 58 -12.47 5.89 -16.24
N ASN A 59 -11.48 6.40 -15.49
CA ASN A 59 -10.91 7.72 -15.74
C ASN A 59 -9.38 7.59 -15.73
N SER A 60 -8.74 8.13 -16.76
CA SER A 60 -7.27 8.13 -16.89
C SER A 60 -6.58 8.72 -15.66
N THR A 61 -7.15 9.75 -15.07
CA THR A 61 -6.62 10.37 -13.83
C THR A 61 -6.64 9.39 -12.66
N ARG A 62 -7.69 8.54 -12.53
CA ARG A 62 -7.79 7.53 -11.49
C ARG A 62 -6.76 6.42 -11.69
N ALA A 63 -6.60 5.94 -12.93
CA ALA A 63 -5.59 4.93 -13.27
C ALA A 63 -4.17 5.44 -12.99
N TYR A 64 -3.86 6.67 -13.39
CA TYR A 64 -2.57 7.31 -13.10
C TYR A 64 -2.30 7.43 -11.60
N LYS A 65 -3.27 7.88 -10.80
CA LYS A 65 -3.14 7.94 -9.33
C LYS A 65 -2.87 6.58 -8.71
N GLY A 66 -3.48 5.51 -9.24
CA GLY A 66 -3.23 4.14 -8.79
C GLY A 66 -1.78 3.71 -9.01
N ILE A 67 -1.23 3.95 -10.20
CA ILE A 67 0.17 3.66 -10.53
C ILE A 67 1.12 4.51 -9.67
N SER A 68 0.85 5.80 -9.53
CA SER A 68 1.68 6.71 -8.72
C SER A 68 1.79 6.21 -7.28
N LYS A 69 0.68 5.79 -6.65
CA LYS A 69 0.71 5.20 -5.29
C LYS A 69 1.66 4.00 -5.21
N LYS A 70 1.63 3.10 -6.20
CA LYS A 70 2.46 1.90 -6.21
C LYS A 70 3.94 2.23 -6.35
N VAL A 71 4.27 3.23 -7.16
CA VAL A 71 5.64 3.75 -7.24
C VAL A 71 6.10 4.30 -5.88
N PHE A 72 5.26 5.09 -5.19
CA PHE A 72 5.60 5.60 -3.87
C PHE A 72 5.78 4.48 -2.82
N ILE A 73 5.00 3.41 -2.88
CA ILE A 73 5.17 2.25 -2.00
C ILE A 73 6.57 1.62 -2.21
N LEU A 74 6.99 1.43 -3.46
CA LEU A 74 8.32 0.90 -3.75
C LEU A 74 9.44 1.83 -3.26
N ILE A 75 9.27 3.15 -3.38
CA ILE A 75 10.19 4.14 -2.83
C ILE A 75 10.28 4.01 -1.30
N ILE A 76 9.15 3.88 -0.60
CA ILE A 76 9.15 3.74 0.87
C ILE A 76 9.81 2.43 1.29
N VAL A 77 9.58 1.32 0.57
CA VAL A 77 10.28 0.05 0.82
C VAL A 77 11.78 0.21 0.60
N SER A 78 12.21 0.92 -0.44
CA SER A 78 13.62 1.21 -0.67
C SER A 78 14.24 2.04 0.45
N CYS A 79 13.53 3.08 0.92
CA CYS A 79 13.97 3.87 2.08
C CYS A 79 14.09 3.00 3.34
N SER A 80 13.13 2.12 3.59
CA SER A 80 13.18 1.20 4.74
C SER A 80 14.35 0.22 4.66
N THR A 81 14.73 -0.19 3.45
CA THR A 81 15.93 -1.01 3.21
C THR A 81 17.21 -0.28 3.62
N VAL A 82 17.32 1.00 3.25
CA VAL A 82 18.47 1.83 3.64
C VAL A 82 18.53 2.01 5.16
N ILE A 83 17.38 2.22 5.81
CA ILE A 83 17.32 2.32 7.29
C ILE A 83 17.74 1.00 7.93
N GLU A 84 17.29 -0.14 7.42
CA GLU A 84 17.68 -1.47 7.92
C GLU A 84 19.19 -1.72 7.81
N GLN A 85 19.85 -1.18 6.77
CA GLN A 85 21.32 -1.25 6.61
C GLN A 85 22.06 -0.38 7.63
N LEU A 86 21.47 0.76 8.03
CA LEU A 86 22.04 1.64 9.05
C LEU A 86 21.84 1.10 10.47
N VAL A 87 20.71 0.45 10.73
CA VAL A 87 20.34 -0.11 12.04
C VAL A 87 19.92 -1.57 11.84
N PRO A 88 20.90 -2.50 11.75
CA PRO A 88 20.60 -3.91 11.49
C PRO A 88 19.80 -4.55 12.63
N ASN A 89 19.05 -5.61 12.28
CA ASN A 89 18.24 -6.43 13.21
C ASN A 89 16.98 -5.76 13.80
N VAL A 90 16.56 -4.61 13.32
CA VAL A 90 15.30 -3.99 13.74
C VAL A 90 14.09 -4.53 12.96
N GLY A 91 14.32 -5.06 11.74
CA GLY A 91 13.27 -5.63 10.90
C GLY A 91 12.35 -4.58 10.28
N ILE A 92 12.78 -3.32 10.19
CA ILE A 92 11.99 -2.20 9.67
C ILE A 92 11.51 -2.47 8.24
N ARG A 93 12.38 -3.00 7.37
CA ARG A 93 12.03 -3.34 6.00
C ARG A 93 10.86 -4.34 5.93
N ASN A 94 10.94 -5.41 6.72
CA ASN A 94 9.89 -6.42 6.77
C ASN A 94 8.59 -5.86 7.33
N LEU A 95 8.65 -5.04 8.36
CA LEU A 95 7.47 -4.37 8.93
C LEU A 95 6.76 -3.51 7.88
N VAL A 96 7.51 -2.70 7.14
CA VAL A 96 6.98 -1.85 6.07
C VAL A 96 6.37 -2.67 4.95
N ILE A 97 7.03 -3.76 4.51
CA ILE A 97 6.50 -4.65 3.47
C ILE A 97 5.20 -5.30 3.95
N ILE A 98 5.14 -5.85 5.16
CA ILE A 98 3.93 -6.49 5.72
C ILE A 98 2.78 -5.48 5.81
N PHE A 99 3.05 -4.24 6.23
CA PHE A 99 2.05 -3.18 6.26
C PHE A 99 1.44 -2.93 4.87
N TYR A 100 2.27 -2.81 3.83
CA TYR A 100 1.75 -2.60 2.48
C TYR A 100 1.10 -3.83 1.88
N VAL A 101 1.58 -5.05 2.17
CA VAL A 101 0.90 -6.30 1.80
C VAL A 101 -0.52 -6.32 2.37
N ALA A 102 -0.70 -5.99 3.65
CA ALA A 102 -2.03 -5.90 4.26
C ALA A 102 -2.90 -4.84 3.58
N THR A 103 -2.34 -3.67 3.26
CA THR A 103 -3.04 -2.59 2.57
C THR A 103 -3.49 -2.99 1.16
N GLU A 104 -2.64 -3.67 0.39
CA GLU A 104 -2.98 -4.16 -0.95
C GLU A 104 -4.06 -5.25 -0.89
N ILE A 105 -3.99 -6.18 0.08
CA ILE A 105 -5.04 -7.20 0.30
C ILE A 105 -6.38 -6.51 0.59
N LEU A 106 -6.41 -5.52 1.48
CA LEU A 106 -7.62 -4.76 1.79
C LEU A 106 -8.20 -4.07 0.55
N SER A 107 -7.34 -3.51 -0.30
CA SER A 107 -7.76 -2.88 -1.55
C SER A 107 -8.38 -3.89 -2.53
N VAL A 108 -7.79 -5.09 -2.67
CA VAL A 108 -8.34 -6.18 -3.49
C VAL A 108 -9.71 -6.63 -2.96
N ILE A 109 -9.86 -6.77 -1.64
CA ILE A 109 -11.14 -7.12 -1.00
C ILE A 109 -12.18 -6.04 -1.25
N GLU A 110 -11.82 -4.77 -1.16
CA GLU A 110 -12.72 -3.65 -1.50
C GLU A 110 -13.17 -3.69 -2.96
N ASN A 111 -12.24 -3.99 -3.87
CA ASN A 111 -12.57 -4.16 -5.29
C ASN A 111 -13.51 -5.34 -5.51
N ALA A 112 -13.27 -6.48 -4.85
CA ALA A 112 -14.14 -7.65 -4.90
C ALA A 112 -15.55 -7.36 -4.37
N SER A 113 -15.67 -6.60 -3.27
CA SER A 113 -16.95 -6.16 -2.71
C SER A 113 -17.77 -5.35 -3.71
N LYS A 114 -17.13 -4.45 -4.45
CA LYS A 114 -17.77 -3.63 -5.49
C LYS A 114 -18.29 -4.49 -6.66
N LEU A 115 -17.71 -5.65 -6.88
CA LEU A 115 -18.15 -6.64 -7.89
C LEU A 115 -19.25 -7.59 -7.38
N GLY A 116 -19.70 -7.43 -6.12
CA GLY A 116 -20.74 -8.26 -5.54
C GLY A 116 -20.26 -9.58 -4.96
N VAL A 117 -18.95 -9.78 -4.81
CA VAL A 117 -18.40 -10.95 -4.13
C VAL A 117 -18.80 -10.90 -2.65
N PRO A 118 -19.42 -11.97 -2.08
CA PRO A 118 -19.81 -11.98 -0.67
C PRO A 118 -18.57 -11.94 0.22
N ILE A 119 -18.49 -10.91 1.06
CA ILE A 119 -17.39 -10.70 2.00
C ILE A 119 -17.91 -10.98 3.41
N PRO A 120 -17.16 -11.72 4.25
CA PRO A 120 -17.54 -11.94 5.64
C PRO A 120 -17.74 -10.60 6.38
N GLU A 121 -18.81 -10.52 7.18
CA GLU A 121 -19.17 -9.30 7.93
C GLU A 121 -18.01 -8.73 8.74
N LYS A 122 -17.23 -9.59 9.41
CA LYS A 122 -16.05 -9.16 10.19
C LYS A 122 -15.03 -8.42 9.34
N LEU A 123 -14.84 -8.84 8.09
CA LEU A 123 -13.91 -8.21 7.16
C LEU A 123 -14.43 -6.87 6.65
N LYS A 124 -15.76 -6.79 6.44
CA LYS A 124 -16.44 -5.55 6.05
C LYS A 124 -16.31 -4.48 7.13
N ILE A 125 -16.54 -4.85 8.40
CA ILE A 125 -16.36 -3.95 9.55
C ILE A 125 -14.93 -3.42 9.63
N ALA A 126 -13.92 -4.30 9.49
CA ALA A 126 -12.51 -3.90 9.49
C ALA A 126 -12.19 -2.91 8.35
N LEU A 127 -12.76 -3.12 7.15
CA LEU A 127 -12.61 -2.21 6.01
C LEU A 127 -13.27 -0.85 6.27
N GLU A 128 -14.44 -0.84 6.87
CA GLU A 128 -15.17 0.40 7.21
C GLU A 128 -14.43 1.20 8.27
N GLN A 129 -13.86 0.54 9.29
CA GLN A 129 -13.01 1.19 10.30
C GLN A 129 -11.77 1.83 9.66
N CYS A 130 -11.07 1.12 8.78
CA CYS A 130 -9.93 1.69 8.05
C CYS A 130 -10.31 2.87 7.15
N LYS A 131 -11.57 2.97 6.69
CA LYS A 131 -12.09 4.11 5.94
C LYS A 131 -12.51 5.27 6.85
N GLY A 132 -13.11 4.97 8.01
CA GLY A 132 -13.57 5.97 8.99
C GLY A 132 -12.44 6.88 9.45
N ASP A 133 -11.27 6.32 9.70
CA ASP A 133 -10.09 7.08 10.10
C ASP A 133 -9.58 8.06 9.01
N LYS A 134 -9.95 7.84 7.74
CA LYS A 134 -9.64 8.78 6.64
C LYS A 134 -10.70 9.85 6.41
N CYS A 135 -11.94 9.66 6.87
CA CYS A 135 -13.02 10.64 6.68
C CYS A 135 -13.11 11.67 7.80
N ASN A 136 -12.62 11.35 9.00
CA ASN A 136 -12.75 12.24 10.16
C ASN A 136 -11.71 13.39 10.23
N SER A 137 -10.80 13.49 9.25
CA SER A 137 -9.83 14.60 9.23
C SER A 137 -10.27 15.81 8.42
N LYS A 138 -11.51 15.84 7.86
CA LYS A 138 -11.99 16.99 7.06
C LYS A 138 -13.14 17.77 7.65
N ASP A 139 -13.84 17.27 8.67
CA ASP A 139 -15.03 17.92 9.21
C ASP A 139 -15.05 18.08 10.74
N VAL A 140 -13.89 18.06 11.39
CA VAL A 140 -13.82 18.48 12.79
C VAL A 140 -13.55 19.99 12.80
N ASP A 141 -14.62 20.78 12.86
CA ASP A 141 -14.53 22.19 13.21
C ASP A 141 -13.88 22.27 14.61
N PRO A 142 -12.78 23.05 14.79
CA PRO A 142 -12.09 23.15 16.09
C PRO A 142 -12.96 23.65 17.24
N LYS A 143 -14.18 24.09 16.96
CA LYS A 143 -15.12 24.62 17.93
C LYS A 143 -16.00 23.58 18.63
N ASP A 144 -16.05 22.33 18.16
CA ASP A 144 -16.90 21.28 18.72
C ASP A 144 -16.18 20.31 19.69
N VAL A 145 -14.91 20.52 19.96
CA VAL A 145 -14.19 19.78 21.01
C VAL A 145 -14.59 20.35 22.38
N LYS A 146 -15.76 19.95 22.88
CA LYS A 146 -16.07 20.13 24.32
C LYS A 146 -15.16 19.19 25.11
N PRO A 147 -14.35 19.71 26.05
CA PRO A 147 -13.61 18.85 26.97
C PRO A 147 -14.61 18.10 27.82
N GLU A 148 -14.73 16.79 27.59
CA GLU A 148 -15.47 15.89 28.47
C GLU A 148 -14.83 15.95 29.84
N LYS A 149 -15.53 16.54 30.78
CA LYS A 149 -15.11 16.63 32.19
C LYS A 149 -14.95 15.21 32.70
N LEU A 150 -13.72 14.75 32.82
CA LEU A 150 -13.36 13.60 33.65
C LEU A 150 -13.98 13.82 35.01
N LYS A 151 -14.97 13.03 35.37
CA LYS A 151 -15.59 13.02 36.68
C LYS A 151 -14.56 12.50 37.68
N GLU A 152 -13.89 13.43 38.30
CA GLU A 152 -13.07 13.31 39.49
C GLU A 152 -13.99 12.96 40.70
N LYS A 153 -14.56 11.76 40.73
CA LYS A 153 -15.49 11.35 41.81
C LYS A 153 -15.35 9.92 42.31
N ASP A 154 -14.40 9.15 41.91
CA ASP A 154 -14.24 7.78 42.40
C ASP A 154 -12.88 7.47 43.08
N PHE A 155 -12.06 8.50 43.35
CA PHE A 155 -10.76 8.27 43.98
C PHE A 155 -10.76 8.42 45.51
N ASP A 156 -11.87 8.88 46.11
CA ASP A 156 -11.92 9.17 47.56
C ASP A 156 -12.66 8.08 48.40
N LYS A 157 -12.90 6.90 47.88
CA LYS A 157 -13.60 5.83 48.63
C LYS A 157 -12.79 4.61 49.00
N GLU A 158 -11.50 4.56 48.69
CA GLU A 158 -10.65 3.42 49.09
C GLU A 158 -9.57 3.74 50.14
N ILE A 159 -9.66 4.90 50.81
CA ILE A 159 -8.80 5.19 51.96
C ILE A 159 -9.69 5.57 53.14
N LYS A 160 -10.38 4.58 53.70
CA LYS A 160 -10.83 4.56 55.09
C LYS A 160 -11.06 3.13 55.55
#